data_27d4492dde2fd86632584795381d1e2f
#
_entry.id   27d4492dde2fd86632584795381d1e2f
#
_cell.length_a   1.000
_cell.length_b   1.000
_cell.length_c   1.000
_cell.angle_alpha   90.00
_cell.angle_beta   90.00
_cell.angle_gamma   90.00
#
_symmetry.space_group_name_H-M   'P 1'
#
loop_
_entity.id
_entity.type
_entity.pdbx_description
1 polymer ?
#
loop_
_entity_poly.entity_id
_entity_poly.type
_entity_poly.pdbx_seq_one_letter_code
_entity_poly.pdbx_strand_id
1 'polypeptide(L)'
;MVVDPLVMPIGALGSAGSAAFRLIRRLRVELGVNTICGASNVSFGLPNRHALNGTFLAMAAATGMTSAIMNPLHGEEMTAIMAADVMNGVDLNCARWLRKFRGPTPATIRDGAVERPRRERRRRG
;
A
#
# COMPACT_ATOMS: atom_id res chain seq x y z
N MET A 1 -1.04 -1.07 -23.51
CA MET A 1 -2.22 -0.19 -23.33
C MET A 1 -2.40 0.08 -21.84
N VAL A 2 -2.65 1.32 -21.45
CA VAL A 2 -3.00 1.73 -20.08
C VAL A 2 -4.32 2.47 -20.16
N VAL A 3 -5.28 2.13 -19.30
CA VAL A 3 -6.64 2.67 -19.31
C VAL A 3 -6.90 3.44 -18.02
N ASP A 4 -7.45 4.64 -18.13
CA ASP A 4 -7.93 5.42 -17.01
C ASP A 4 -9.41 5.08 -16.76
N PRO A 5 -9.77 4.54 -15.60
CA PRO A 5 -11.16 4.19 -15.27
C PRO A 5 -12.04 5.41 -14.96
N LEU A 6 -11.52 6.62 -15.05
CA LEU A 6 -12.21 7.88 -14.76
C LEU A 6 -12.79 7.93 -13.35
N VAL A 7 -11.96 8.23 -12.37
CA VAL A 7 -12.38 8.35 -10.97
C VAL A 7 -13.08 9.69 -10.74
N MET A 8 -14.34 9.63 -10.33
CA MET A 8 -15.17 10.79 -10.03
C MET A 8 -15.15 11.14 -8.54
N PRO A 9 -15.42 12.41 -8.16
CA PRO A 9 -15.51 12.79 -6.76
C PRO A 9 -16.65 12.10 -6.03
N ILE A 10 -16.35 11.44 -4.92
CA ILE A 10 -17.35 10.75 -4.07
C ILE A 10 -18.35 11.75 -3.46
N GLY A 11 -17.89 12.97 -3.14
CA GLY A 11 -18.76 14.01 -2.60
C GLY A 11 -19.85 14.49 -3.58
N ALA A 12 -19.59 14.35 -4.89
CA ALA A 12 -20.57 14.66 -5.93
C ALA A 12 -21.42 13.44 -6.32
N LEU A 13 -20.84 12.24 -6.24
CA LEU A 13 -21.49 10.99 -6.62
C LEU A 13 -21.09 9.88 -5.63
N GLY A 14 -21.97 9.55 -4.70
CA GLY A 14 -21.68 8.61 -3.61
C GLY A 14 -21.28 7.21 -4.05
N SER A 15 -21.66 6.77 -5.24
CA SER A 15 -21.26 5.49 -5.83
C SER A 15 -19.93 5.53 -6.60
N ALA A 16 -19.25 6.67 -6.67
CA ALA A 16 -18.07 6.85 -7.52
C ALA A 16 -16.93 5.88 -7.17
N GLY A 17 -16.67 5.67 -5.90
CA GLY A 17 -15.64 4.74 -5.44
C GLY A 17 -15.93 3.30 -5.85
N SER A 18 -17.11 2.80 -5.55
CA SER A 18 -17.51 1.42 -5.89
C SER A 18 -17.59 1.19 -7.39
N ALA A 19 -18.02 2.21 -8.15
CA ALA A 19 -18.03 2.14 -9.61
C ALA A 19 -16.61 2.04 -10.19
N ALA A 20 -15.67 2.83 -9.66
CA ALA A 20 -14.27 2.76 -10.06
C ALA A 20 -13.67 1.39 -9.78
N PHE A 21 -13.90 0.82 -8.61
CA PHE A 21 -13.38 -0.52 -8.25
C PHE A 21 -13.93 -1.62 -9.17
N ARG A 22 -15.21 -1.59 -9.47
CA ARG A 22 -15.80 -2.56 -10.42
C ARG A 22 -15.17 -2.43 -11.81
N LEU A 23 -14.97 -1.21 -12.29
CA LEU A 23 -14.39 -0.98 -13.61
C LEU A 23 -12.92 -1.40 -13.66
N ILE A 24 -12.12 -1.05 -12.65
CA ILE A 24 -10.71 -1.49 -12.53
C ILE A 24 -10.63 -3.02 -12.58
N ARG A 25 -11.46 -3.69 -11.81
CA ARG A 25 -11.49 -5.16 -11.78
C ARG A 25 -11.84 -5.75 -13.15
N ARG A 26 -12.84 -5.22 -13.83
CA ARG A 26 -13.22 -5.68 -15.16
C ARG A 26 -12.11 -5.46 -16.19
N LEU A 27 -11.49 -4.28 -16.18
CA LEU A 27 -10.37 -3.97 -17.06
C LEU A 27 -9.21 -4.94 -16.86
N ARG A 28 -8.91 -5.28 -15.61
CA ARG A 28 -7.83 -6.21 -15.28
C ARG A 28 -8.15 -7.65 -15.63
N VAL A 29 -9.33 -8.13 -15.26
CA VAL A 29 -9.72 -9.55 -15.41
C VAL A 29 -10.17 -9.86 -16.84
N GLU A 30 -11.00 -9.01 -17.43
CA GLU A 30 -11.59 -9.29 -18.75
C GLU A 30 -10.65 -8.89 -19.90
N LEU A 31 -9.90 -7.78 -19.76
CA LEU A 31 -9.05 -7.27 -20.84
C LEU A 31 -7.55 -7.43 -20.57
N GLY A 32 -7.14 -7.75 -19.35
CA GLY A 32 -5.73 -7.91 -18.99
C GLY A 32 -4.89 -6.63 -19.13
N VAL A 33 -5.52 -5.45 -19.13
CA VAL A 33 -4.85 -4.18 -19.32
C VAL A 33 -4.39 -3.56 -18.00
N ASN A 34 -3.37 -2.72 -18.07
CA ASN A 34 -2.96 -1.88 -16.95
C ASN A 34 -3.91 -0.68 -16.81
N THR A 35 -4.04 -0.19 -15.57
CA THR A 35 -4.89 0.96 -15.26
C THR A 35 -4.08 2.04 -14.55
N ILE A 36 -4.49 3.30 -14.78
CA ILE A 36 -3.92 4.48 -14.12
C ILE A 36 -5.04 5.47 -13.85
N CYS A 37 -5.01 6.15 -12.70
CA CYS A 37 -5.96 7.22 -12.41
C CYS A 37 -5.32 8.33 -11.57
N GLY A 38 -5.95 9.51 -11.59
CA GLY A 38 -5.68 10.59 -10.66
C GLY A 38 -6.28 10.25 -9.29
N ALA A 39 -5.44 9.83 -8.34
CA ALA A 39 -5.90 9.29 -7.05
C ALA A 39 -6.66 10.32 -6.19
N SER A 40 -6.30 11.60 -6.26
CA SER A 40 -6.94 12.62 -5.42
C SER A 40 -8.30 13.09 -5.94
N ASN A 41 -8.73 12.67 -7.12
CA ASN A 41 -10.05 13.00 -7.65
C ASN A 41 -11.17 12.48 -6.77
N VAL A 42 -11.00 11.30 -6.18
CA VAL A 42 -12.02 10.65 -5.33
C VAL A 42 -12.45 11.51 -4.14
N SER A 43 -11.52 12.26 -3.55
CA SER A 43 -11.75 13.06 -2.34
C SER A 43 -12.04 14.53 -2.60
N PHE A 44 -12.16 14.95 -3.86
CA PHE A 44 -12.35 16.36 -4.19
C PHE A 44 -13.56 16.96 -3.47
N GLY A 45 -13.35 18.10 -2.83
CA GLY A 45 -14.38 18.80 -2.07
C GLY A 45 -14.65 18.27 -0.66
N LEU A 46 -13.97 17.19 -0.22
CA LEU A 46 -14.13 16.62 1.11
C LEU A 46 -12.96 17.00 2.04
N PRO A 47 -13.18 17.06 3.37
CA PRO A 47 -12.10 17.25 4.32
C PRO A 47 -11.26 15.98 4.49
N ASN A 48 -10.05 16.13 5.06
CA ASN A 48 -9.12 15.03 5.33
C ASN A 48 -8.83 14.16 4.09
N ARG A 49 -8.49 14.82 3.00
CA ARG A 49 -8.32 14.19 1.70
C ARG A 49 -7.27 13.09 1.66
N HIS A 50 -6.16 13.24 2.41
CA HIS A 50 -5.09 12.24 2.40
C HIS A 50 -5.54 10.89 2.94
N ALA A 51 -6.39 10.86 3.96
CA ALA A 51 -6.96 9.62 4.49
C ALA A 51 -7.87 8.93 3.46
N LEU A 52 -8.73 9.71 2.78
CA LEU A 52 -9.60 9.19 1.71
C LEU A 52 -8.79 8.68 0.52
N ASN A 53 -7.80 9.45 0.08
CA ASN A 53 -6.93 9.07 -1.04
C ASN A 53 -6.15 7.79 -0.72
N GLY A 54 -5.56 7.69 0.47
CA GLY A 54 -4.84 6.50 0.89
C GLY A 54 -5.73 5.26 0.95
N THR A 55 -6.92 5.39 1.49
CA THR A 55 -7.91 4.30 1.52
C THR A 55 -8.34 3.89 0.12
N PHE A 56 -8.63 4.85 -0.75
CA PHE A 56 -8.97 4.58 -2.14
C PHE A 56 -7.84 3.83 -2.86
N LEU A 57 -6.61 4.28 -2.73
CA LEU A 57 -5.45 3.64 -3.35
C LEU A 57 -5.26 2.19 -2.91
N ALA A 58 -5.40 1.93 -1.60
CA ALA A 58 -5.30 0.58 -1.06
C ALA A 58 -6.41 -0.34 -1.60
N MET A 59 -7.65 0.13 -1.65
CA MET A 59 -8.78 -0.62 -2.18
C MET A 59 -8.67 -0.84 -3.69
N ALA A 60 -8.25 0.17 -4.43
CA ALA A 60 -8.03 0.07 -5.88
C ALA A 60 -6.92 -0.92 -6.23
N ALA A 61 -5.82 -0.91 -5.47
CA ALA A 61 -4.75 -1.89 -5.63
C ALA A 61 -5.25 -3.32 -5.45
N ALA A 62 -6.10 -3.57 -4.45
CA ALA A 62 -6.70 -4.87 -4.21
C ALA A 62 -7.63 -5.33 -5.36
N THR A 63 -8.22 -4.40 -6.09
CA THR A 63 -9.06 -4.71 -7.27
C THR A 63 -8.28 -4.86 -8.57
N GLY A 64 -6.98 -4.58 -8.57
CA GLY A 64 -6.10 -4.80 -9.71
C GLY A 64 -5.58 -3.52 -10.39
N MET A 65 -5.72 -2.34 -9.77
CA MET A 65 -5.10 -1.12 -10.29
C MET A 65 -3.58 -1.25 -10.29
N THR A 66 -2.92 -0.85 -11.37
CA THR A 66 -1.49 -1.06 -11.55
C THR A 66 -0.66 0.20 -11.34
N SER A 67 -1.24 1.37 -11.46
CA SER A 67 -0.56 2.65 -11.27
C SER A 67 -1.52 3.77 -10.88
N ALA A 68 -0.97 4.85 -10.32
CA ALA A 68 -1.74 6.02 -9.95
C ALA A 68 -0.92 7.30 -10.14
N ILE A 69 -1.60 8.38 -10.52
CA ILE A 69 -1.03 9.73 -10.53
C ILE A 69 -1.29 10.32 -9.14
N MET A 70 -0.23 10.55 -8.40
CA MET A 70 -0.32 11.08 -7.03
C MET A 70 0.97 11.80 -6.64
N ASN A 71 0.95 12.54 -5.55
CA ASN A 71 2.16 13.13 -5.01
C ASN A 71 2.87 12.11 -4.06
N PRO A 72 4.04 11.59 -4.44
CA PRO A 72 4.76 10.60 -3.62
C PRO A 72 5.34 11.18 -2.32
N LEU A 73 5.28 12.50 -2.13
CA LEU A 73 5.69 13.16 -0.89
C LEU A 73 4.60 13.12 0.18
N HIS A 74 3.37 12.76 -0.16
CA HIS A 74 2.30 12.56 0.81
C HIS A 74 2.48 11.24 1.55
N GLY A 75 3.07 11.29 2.75
CA GLY A 75 3.47 10.13 3.53
C GLY A 75 2.32 9.20 3.88
N GLU A 76 1.14 9.74 4.18
CA GLU A 76 -0.05 8.94 4.53
C GLU A 76 -0.51 8.08 3.34
N GLU A 77 -0.56 8.65 2.15
CA GLU A 77 -0.94 7.93 0.93
C GLU A 77 0.11 6.87 0.55
N MET A 78 1.39 7.22 0.62
CA MET A 78 2.47 6.27 0.37
C MET A 78 2.49 5.12 1.37
N THR A 79 2.22 5.40 2.64
CA THR A 79 2.10 4.36 3.67
C THR A 79 0.93 3.43 3.38
N ALA A 80 -0.20 3.96 2.95
CA ALA A 80 -1.36 3.14 2.58
C ALA A 80 -1.06 2.21 1.39
N ILE A 81 -0.34 2.69 0.38
CA ILE A 81 0.10 1.87 -0.77
C ILE A 81 1.04 0.75 -0.30
N MET A 82 2.04 1.07 0.52
CA MET A 82 2.98 0.07 1.04
C MET A 82 2.27 -0.98 1.90
N ALA A 83 1.31 -0.57 2.71
CA ALA A 83 0.50 -1.48 3.51
C ALA A 83 -0.38 -2.37 2.62
N ALA A 84 -0.96 -1.83 1.55
CA ALA A 84 -1.71 -2.61 0.56
C ALA A 84 -0.83 -3.67 -0.12
N ASP A 85 0.39 -3.34 -0.47
CA ASP A 85 1.36 -4.30 -1.05
C ASP A 85 1.66 -5.46 -0.09
N VAL A 86 1.75 -5.19 1.21
CA VAL A 86 1.88 -6.24 2.24
C VAL A 86 0.64 -7.13 2.26
N MET A 87 -0.55 -6.52 2.35
CA MET A 87 -1.81 -7.26 2.45
C MET A 87 -2.13 -8.07 1.18
N ASN A 88 -1.76 -7.57 0.01
CA ASN A 88 -1.99 -8.24 -1.27
C ASN A 88 -0.88 -9.25 -1.64
N GLY A 89 0.12 -9.45 -0.79
CA GLY A 89 1.22 -10.38 -1.02
C GLY A 89 2.23 -9.92 -2.09
N VAL A 90 2.23 -8.64 -2.45
CA VAL A 90 3.16 -8.05 -3.43
C VAL A 90 4.52 -7.77 -2.79
N ASP A 91 4.52 -7.31 -1.54
CA ASP A 91 5.75 -7.11 -0.76
C ASP A 91 6.16 -8.42 -0.10
N LEU A 92 6.95 -9.23 -0.82
CA LEU A 92 7.39 -10.54 -0.35
C LEU A 92 8.14 -10.47 0.97
N ASN A 93 7.73 -11.30 1.93
CA ASN A 93 8.29 -11.33 3.28
C ASN A 93 8.22 -9.98 4.02
N CYS A 94 7.34 -9.08 3.62
CA CYS A 94 7.23 -7.71 4.14
C CYS A 94 8.55 -6.92 4.06
N ALA A 95 9.40 -7.23 3.09
CA ALA A 95 10.78 -6.74 3.07
C ALA A 95 10.87 -5.22 2.95
N ARG A 96 10.07 -4.62 2.07
CA ARG A 96 10.04 -3.14 1.91
C ARG A 96 9.44 -2.45 3.12
N TRP A 97 8.36 -3.02 3.68
CA TRP A 97 7.72 -2.54 4.89
C TRP A 97 8.68 -2.52 6.09
N LEU A 98 9.35 -3.65 6.34
CA LEU A 98 10.31 -3.76 7.43
C LEU A 98 11.48 -2.80 7.27
N ARG A 99 12.02 -2.65 6.06
CA ARG A 99 13.09 -1.68 5.78
C ARG A 99 12.66 -0.24 6.07
N LYS A 100 11.43 0.10 5.71
CA LYS A 100 10.89 1.44 5.91
C LYS A 100 10.70 1.79 7.39
N PHE A 101 10.19 0.85 8.18
CA PHE A 101 9.71 1.12 9.54
C PHE A 101 10.60 0.58 10.67
N ARG A 102 11.49 -0.37 10.38
CA ARG A 102 12.52 -0.83 11.34
C ARG A 102 13.89 -0.22 11.08
N GLY A 103 14.11 0.36 9.91
CA GLY A 103 15.42 0.79 9.46
C GLY A 103 16.30 -0.37 8.96
N PRO A 104 17.57 -0.10 8.56
CA PRO A 104 18.49 -1.14 8.10
C PRO A 104 18.78 -2.13 9.21
N THR A 105 18.67 -3.42 8.89
CA THR A 105 19.07 -4.49 9.81
C THR A 105 20.60 -4.45 9.96
N PRO A 106 21.17 -4.42 11.19
CA PRO A 106 22.61 -4.50 11.38
C PRO A 106 23.19 -5.73 10.67
N ALA A 107 24.33 -5.59 10.00
CA ALA A 107 24.97 -6.65 9.23
C ALA A 107 25.29 -7.92 10.06
N THR A 108 25.37 -7.79 11.36
CA THR A 108 25.58 -8.86 12.33
C THR A 108 24.48 -9.91 12.43
N ILE A 109 23.32 -9.70 11.84
CA ILE A 109 22.23 -10.70 11.84
C ILE A 109 22.31 -11.62 10.61
N ARG A 110 23.27 -11.42 9.69
CA ARG A 110 23.42 -12.23 8.48
C ARG A 110 24.01 -13.62 8.71
N ASP A 111 24.75 -13.83 9.78
CA ASP A 111 25.33 -15.13 10.11
C ASP A 111 24.54 -15.70 11.31
N GLY A 112 23.67 -16.64 11.05
CA GLY A 112 22.74 -17.29 11.95
C GLY A 112 23.23 -17.78 13.32
N ALA A 113 24.10 -17.04 13.96
CA ALA A 113 24.60 -17.25 15.32
C ALA A 113 23.95 -16.24 16.27
N VAL A 114 22.75 -16.54 16.73
CA VAL A 114 22.25 -15.95 17.96
C VAL A 114 23.07 -16.56 19.10
N GLU A 115 24.16 -15.92 19.50
CA GLU A 115 24.78 -16.21 20.80
C GLU A 115 23.75 -15.90 21.89
N ARG A 116 23.22 -16.96 22.47
CA ARG A 116 22.41 -16.85 23.68
C ARG A 116 23.31 -16.36 24.82
N PRO A 117 22.93 -15.29 25.55
CA PRO A 117 23.73 -14.86 26.69
C PRO A 117 23.86 -16.03 27.67
N ARG A 118 25.11 -16.37 28.00
CA ARG A 118 25.44 -17.34 29.03
C ARG A 118 24.78 -16.89 30.34
N ARG A 119 23.84 -17.70 30.84
CA ARG A 119 23.34 -17.57 32.22
C ARG A 119 24.53 -17.75 33.18
N GLU A 120 24.93 -16.66 33.83
CA GLU A 120 25.82 -16.74 34.98
C GLU A 120 25.19 -17.65 36.04
N ARG A 121 25.81 -18.77 36.26
CA ARG A 121 25.52 -19.62 37.43
C ARG A 121 25.91 -18.84 38.69
N ARG A 122 24.92 -18.28 39.37
CA ARG A 122 25.12 -17.84 40.76
C ARG A 122 25.62 -19.04 41.57
N ARG A 123 26.90 -19.02 41.93
CA ARG A 123 27.42 -19.85 43.00
C ARG A 123 26.78 -19.37 44.30
N ARG A 124 25.95 -20.21 44.90
CA ARG A 124 25.62 -20.11 46.32
C ARG A 124 26.83 -20.66 47.08
N GLY A 125 27.47 -19.81 47.84
CA GLY A 125 28.29 -20.14 48.96
C GLY A 125 27.47 -19.97 50.23
#